data_cdc1bb5c43378788eb3745b5a47e805e
#
_entry.id   cdc1bb5c43378788eb3745b5a47e805e
#
_cell.length_a   1.000
_cell.length_b   1.000
_cell.length_c   1.000
_cell.angle_alpha   90.00
_cell.angle_beta   90.00
_cell.angle_gamma   90.00
#
_symmetry.space_group_name_H-M   'P 1'
#
loop_
_entity.id
_entity.type
_entity.pdbx_description
1 polymer ?
#
loop_
_entity_poly.entity_id
_entity_poly.type
_entity_poly.pdbx_seq_one_letter_code
_entity_poly.pdbx_strand_id
1 'polypeptide(L)'
;MKKRALLVALAAAMAASLAGCGGSSASSTTAAAGSAAEGSEAAGETAADASGKDSLVIVTSSDVLSMDPYRYDEGPTNQIMLHIYEAMVAQNADMSFGPCLAESWETSEDGLTWTFHLREGVKFHDGDVMDSGDVVASIKLASNPDSPSAYSSYTSSFESVEAPDANTVVIKTEKPNPLMLFDVAQLYVLKQEIAEVGTEEQVADNVIGTGRYKFVEQVKEDHIDLAANEDYWGEVPAIKNVRFRPITNEATRTATMLTGDVDFTIDVSARDIDRLDATEGISVIKQKGLREIYLNLDSREDSPLFPGQKNPMSDVKVRQAMYLAIDEGTIIKNIMNGCAYEMNSVVPEDYVGYTEVTREAYDPEKAKQLLAEAGYPDGFEVTLDAPNDRYMNDEQIAQAVAGYLEKVGIKVNLNLMPKANFFSYIKPLENKSMFLMTGWSDASGDGLSLMHDMLYTYDREAGNGGVNRGHYSNAQVDALVDQAFTEMDDTKRGELVAEADKIAREDYAYIPLHFEQDTYAIKDTLNYTPRMNKYVYAWEFSYK
;
A
#
# COMPACT_ATOMS: atom_id res chain seq x y z
N MET A 1 2.88 -34.02 41.82
CA MET A 1 3.12 -33.70 43.23
C MET A 1 3.42 -32.23 43.39
N LYS A 2 2.52 -31.54 44.12
CA LYS A 2 2.73 -30.40 45.06
C LYS A 2 3.55 -29.19 44.51
N LYS A 3 3.13 -27.90 44.53
CA LYS A 3 2.17 -27.10 45.36
C LYS A 3 1.96 -25.77 44.62
N ARG A 4 0.76 -25.24 44.35
CA ARG A 4 -0.06 -24.29 45.15
C ARG A 4 0.74 -23.06 45.62
N ALA A 5 0.44 -21.92 45.03
CA ALA A 5 -0.52 -20.86 45.40
C ALA A 5 0.09 -19.83 46.35
N LEU A 6 0.05 -18.57 45.95
CA LEU A 6 -0.29 -17.48 46.88
C LEU A 6 -0.94 -16.31 46.11
N LEU A 7 -2.23 -16.17 46.33
CA LEU A 7 -3.03 -14.96 46.19
C LEU A 7 -2.78 -14.10 47.43
N VAL A 8 -2.65 -12.78 47.31
CA VAL A 8 -3.29 -11.82 48.24
C VAL A 8 -3.51 -10.50 47.55
N ALA A 9 -4.75 -10.10 47.58
CA ALA A 9 -5.34 -8.84 47.20
C ALA A 9 -4.99 -7.71 48.20
N LEU A 10 -5.02 -6.46 47.70
CA LEU A 10 -5.39 -5.34 48.55
C LEU A 10 -6.26 -4.38 47.72
N ALA A 11 -7.49 -4.29 48.19
CA ALA A 11 -8.51 -3.37 47.70
C ALA A 11 -8.64 -2.18 48.66
N ALA A 12 -9.09 -1.06 48.11
CA ALA A 12 -9.91 -0.01 48.70
C ALA A 12 -9.28 1.04 49.65
N ALA A 13 -9.40 2.28 49.24
CA ALA A 13 -10.00 3.34 50.07
C ALA A 13 -10.59 4.43 49.14
N MET A 14 -11.91 4.46 49.08
CA MET A 14 -12.85 5.57 49.03
C MET A 14 -12.46 6.69 50.01
N ALA A 15 -12.90 7.95 49.94
CA ALA A 15 -14.15 8.56 49.55
C ALA A 15 -14.01 10.09 49.61
N ALA A 16 -14.67 10.74 48.73
CA ALA A 16 -15.67 11.77 48.92
C ALA A 16 -15.39 13.01 49.80
N SER A 17 -15.56 14.17 49.22
CA SER A 17 -16.33 15.25 49.84
C SER A 17 -16.97 16.15 48.80
N LEU A 18 -18.26 16.21 48.87
CA LEU A 18 -19.20 17.06 48.20
C LEU A 18 -19.28 18.45 48.87
N ALA A 19 -19.77 19.39 48.07
CA ALA A 19 -20.66 20.48 48.39
C ALA A 19 -20.07 21.88 48.64
N GLY A 20 -20.69 22.79 47.89
CA GLY A 20 -20.85 24.18 48.29
C GLY A 20 -21.11 25.16 47.18
N CYS A 21 -22.36 25.25 46.81
CA CYS A 21 -23.15 26.34 46.21
C CYS A 21 -22.58 27.75 46.20
N GLY A 22 -22.83 28.45 45.07
CA GLY A 22 -23.65 29.67 45.17
C GLY A 22 -23.06 30.98 44.69
N GLY A 23 -23.63 31.55 43.64
CA GLY A 23 -24.02 32.96 43.65
C GLY A 23 -23.20 33.97 42.81
N SER A 24 -23.67 34.21 41.64
CA SER A 24 -23.98 35.48 40.94
C SER A 24 -23.21 36.78 41.16
N SER A 25 -23.03 37.42 40.02
CA SER A 25 -23.19 38.84 39.64
C SER A 25 -22.00 39.79 39.68
N ALA A 26 -21.69 40.17 38.47
CA ALA A 26 -21.70 41.54 37.89
C ALA A 26 -20.68 42.59 38.33
N SER A 27 -20.07 43.11 37.30
CA SER A 27 -19.81 44.52 36.95
C SER A 27 -18.51 45.21 37.37
N SER A 28 -17.87 45.59 36.32
CA SER A 28 -17.39 46.95 35.96
C SER A 28 -16.11 47.52 36.53
N THR A 29 -15.31 47.91 35.56
CA THR A 29 -14.59 49.17 35.32
C THR A 29 -13.27 49.50 36.01
N THR A 30 -12.40 49.83 35.11
CA THR A 30 -11.42 50.97 35.03
C THR A 30 -10.03 50.80 35.66
N ALA A 31 -9.12 50.80 34.69
CA ALA A 31 -8.01 51.74 34.45
C ALA A 31 -6.79 51.83 35.39
N ALA A 32 -5.69 51.68 34.70
CA ALA A 32 -4.51 52.52 34.63
C ALA A 32 -3.24 52.11 35.38
N ALA A 33 -2.22 52.06 34.54
CA ALA A 33 -0.86 52.53 34.69
C ALA A 33 0.22 51.67 35.39
N GLY A 34 1.06 51.08 34.57
CA GLY A 34 2.48 51.44 34.50
C GLY A 34 3.40 50.73 35.47
N SER A 35 4.21 49.82 34.91
CA SER A 35 5.66 49.86 35.18
C SER A 35 6.35 48.81 34.29
N ALA A 36 7.42 49.23 33.65
CA ALA A 36 8.32 48.43 32.85
C ALA A 36 9.11 47.44 33.68
N ALA A 37 9.33 46.24 33.12
CA ALA A 37 10.48 45.42 33.43
C ALA A 37 10.81 44.55 32.23
N GLU A 38 11.94 44.81 31.74
CA GLU A 38 12.96 44.15 30.95
C GLU A 38 12.65 42.77 30.29
N GLY A 39 13.08 42.73 29.06
CA GLY A 39 12.99 41.69 28.07
C GLY A 39 13.66 40.38 28.45
N SER A 40 13.00 39.36 28.02
CA SER A 40 13.61 38.10 27.60
C SER A 40 13.20 37.96 26.14
N GLU A 41 14.11 38.23 25.25
CA GLU A 41 14.01 37.81 23.85
C GLU A 41 13.97 36.29 23.81
N ALA A 42 12.80 35.74 23.70
CA ALA A 42 12.66 34.40 23.14
C ALA A 42 12.90 34.57 21.64
N ALA A 43 14.02 34.02 21.18
CA ALA A 43 14.30 33.86 19.77
C ALA A 43 13.14 33.05 19.17
N GLY A 44 12.26 33.75 18.46
CA GLY A 44 11.37 33.12 17.52
C GLY A 44 12.25 32.64 16.37
N GLU A 45 12.51 31.36 16.32
CA GLU A 45 12.94 30.71 15.09
C GLU A 45 11.82 30.91 14.08
N THR A 46 12.09 31.82 13.16
CA THR A 46 11.29 32.02 11.96
C THR A 46 11.24 30.68 11.23
N ALA A 47 10.04 30.11 11.13
CA ALA A 47 9.77 29.09 10.12
C ALA A 47 10.35 29.61 8.81
N ALA A 48 11.30 28.88 8.24
CA ALA A 48 11.91 29.23 6.97
C ALA A 48 10.77 29.40 5.96
N ASP A 49 10.68 30.60 5.41
CA ASP A 49 9.71 30.95 4.37
C ASP A 49 10.06 30.11 3.14
N ALA A 50 9.34 29.00 2.95
CA ALA A 50 9.53 28.03 1.87
C ALA A 50 8.97 28.54 0.53
N SER A 51 9.05 29.86 0.28
CA SER A 51 8.53 30.49 -0.93
C SER A 51 9.59 30.65 -2.06
N GLY A 52 10.72 29.98 -1.96
CA GLY A 52 11.72 29.90 -3.03
C GLY A 52 11.35 28.85 -4.08
N LYS A 53 11.71 29.08 -5.35
CA LYS A 53 11.55 28.12 -6.46
C LYS A 53 12.39 26.84 -6.32
N ASP A 54 12.97 26.57 -5.15
CA ASP A 54 13.84 25.44 -4.83
C ASP A 54 13.32 24.60 -3.64
N SER A 55 12.12 24.92 -3.15
CA SER A 55 11.50 24.23 -2.00
C SER A 55 10.15 23.65 -2.37
N LEU A 56 9.77 22.52 -1.76
CA LEU A 56 8.53 21.80 -2.04
C LEU A 56 7.94 21.25 -0.74
N VAL A 57 6.64 21.49 -0.51
CA VAL A 57 5.89 20.93 0.62
C VAL A 57 4.90 19.89 0.11
N ILE A 58 5.13 18.63 0.44
CA ILE A 58 4.32 17.48 0.03
C ILE A 58 3.54 16.94 1.24
N VAL A 59 2.25 16.69 1.06
CA VAL A 59 1.43 16.01 2.09
C VAL A 59 1.47 14.50 1.89
N THR A 60 1.65 13.76 3.00
CA THR A 60 1.46 12.31 3.08
C THR A 60 0.21 11.99 3.90
N SER A 61 -0.38 10.79 3.69
CA SER A 61 -1.61 10.38 4.36
C SER A 61 -1.41 9.93 5.81
N SER A 62 -0.19 9.61 6.21
CA SER A 62 0.21 9.32 7.60
C SER A 62 1.68 9.61 7.81
N ASP A 63 2.09 9.64 9.09
CA ASP A 63 3.50 9.73 9.47
C ASP A 63 4.23 8.41 9.19
N VAL A 64 5.56 8.46 9.09
CA VAL A 64 6.40 7.26 8.99
C VAL A 64 6.39 6.50 10.31
N LEU A 65 6.42 5.18 10.21
CA LEU A 65 6.44 4.32 11.38
C LEU A 65 7.84 4.16 11.98
N SER A 66 8.87 4.19 11.14
CA SER A 66 10.29 4.09 11.54
C SER A 66 11.16 4.74 10.47
N MET A 67 12.35 5.21 10.86
CA MET A 67 13.41 5.62 9.94
C MET A 67 14.35 4.46 9.57
N ASP A 68 14.11 3.26 10.10
CA ASP A 68 14.73 2.02 9.60
C ASP A 68 13.99 1.58 8.33
N PRO A 69 14.67 1.57 7.15
CA PRO A 69 14.03 1.30 5.87
C PRO A 69 13.52 -0.15 5.71
N TYR A 70 13.98 -1.08 6.56
CA TYR A 70 13.57 -2.49 6.50
C TYR A 70 12.52 -2.89 7.53
N ARG A 71 12.13 -1.97 8.43
CA ARG A 71 11.22 -2.31 9.53
C ARG A 71 9.77 -2.45 9.10
N TYR A 72 9.30 -1.57 8.22
CA TYR A 72 7.92 -1.54 7.76
C TYR A 72 7.88 -1.38 6.25
N ASP A 73 7.15 -2.26 5.57
CA ASP A 73 6.83 -2.12 4.16
C ASP A 73 5.42 -1.52 4.03
N GLU A 74 5.36 -0.18 4.04
CA GLU A 74 4.10 0.54 3.89
C GLU A 74 4.33 1.90 3.22
N GLY A 75 3.30 2.35 2.47
CA GLY A 75 3.43 3.47 1.54
C GLY A 75 4.05 4.75 2.11
N PRO A 76 3.57 5.33 3.23
CA PRO A 76 4.13 6.56 3.78
C PRO A 76 5.59 6.46 4.23
N THR A 77 6.01 5.32 4.82
CA THR A 77 7.42 5.08 5.17
C THR A 77 8.27 4.96 3.91
N ASN A 78 7.86 4.11 2.96
CA ASN A 78 8.58 3.93 1.70
C ASN A 78 8.68 5.23 0.90
N GLN A 79 7.65 6.07 0.95
CA GLN A 79 7.65 7.40 0.33
C GLN A 79 8.86 8.23 0.74
N ILE A 80 9.29 8.18 1.99
CA ILE A 80 10.45 8.92 2.50
C ILE A 80 11.74 8.17 2.18
N MET A 81 11.76 6.84 2.40
CA MET A 81 12.95 6.01 2.20
C MET A 81 13.48 6.07 0.77
N LEU A 82 12.59 6.11 -0.22
CA LEU A 82 12.92 6.24 -1.65
C LEU A 82 13.66 7.55 -2.02
N HIS A 83 13.64 8.57 -1.15
CA HIS A 83 14.41 9.81 -1.36
C HIS A 83 15.82 9.72 -0.81
N ILE A 84 16.00 8.90 0.24
CA ILE A 84 17.22 8.80 1.04
C ILE A 84 18.08 7.62 0.60
N TYR A 85 17.44 6.48 0.32
CA TYR A 85 18.09 5.23 -0.06
C TYR A 85 17.80 4.88 -1.51
N GLU A 86 18.70 4.11 -2.09
CA GLU A 86 18.55 3.54 -3.42
C GLU A 86 18.73 2.02 -3.37
N ALA A 87 18.18 1.33 -4.36
CA ALA A 87 18.37 -0.09 -4.60
C ALA A 87 19.33 -0.33 -5.77
N MET A 88 19.71 -1.58 -6.03
CA MET A 88 20.52 -1.93 -7.21
C MET A 88 19.79 -1.56 -8.50
N VAL A 89 18.47 -1.74 -8.55
CA VAL A 89 17.62 -1.53 -9.71
C VAL A 89 16.52 -0.51 -9.34
N ALA A 90 16.20 0.40 -10.25
CA ALA A 90 15.10 1.34 -10.10
C ALA A 90 13.85 0.84 -10.81
N GLN A 91 12.68 1.05 -10.21
CA GLN A 91 11.42 0.93 -10.90
C GLN A 91 11.05 2.26 -11.57
N ASN A 92 10.82 2.25 -12.88
CA ASN A 92 10.43 3.40 -13.67
C ASN A 92 8.96 3.79 -13.43
N ALA A 93 8.54 4.94 -13.97
CA ALA A 93 7.17 5.44 -13.81
C ALA A 93 6.11 4.54 -14.48
N ASP A 94 6.50 3.79 -15.50
CA ASP A 94 5.71 2.83 -16.25
C ASP A 94 5.82 1.38 -15.73
N MET A 95 6.33 1.20 -14.53
CA MET A 95 6.58 -0.07 -13.84
C MET A 95 7.71 -0.93 -14.40
N SER A 96 8.33 -0.57 -15.51
CA SER A 96 9.53 -1.24 -16.02
C SER A 96 10.73 -1.04 -15.08
N PHE A 97 11.77 -1.86 -15.24
CA PHE A 97 12.99 -1.79 -14.41
C PHE A 97 14.16 -1.24 -15.20
N GLY A 98 14.96 -0.40 -14.54
CA GLY A 98 16.13 0.25 -15.11
C GLY A 98 17.32 0.31 -14.16
N PRO A 99 18.51 0.67 -14.69
CA PRO A 99 19.72 0.83 -13.90
C PRO A 99 19.58 1.88 -12.78
N CYS A 100 20.08 1.53 -11.57
CA CYS A 100 20.25 2.46 -10.46
C CYS A 100 21.67 2.31 -9.90
N LEU A 101 21.86 1.74 -8.71
CA LEU A 101 23.20 1.47 -8.18
C LEU A 101 23.93 0.38 -8.96
N ALA A 102 23.21 -0.55 -9.59
CA ALA A 102 23.75 -1.38 -10.66
C ALA A 102 23.58 -0.69 -12.01
N GLU A 103 24.63 -0.64 -12.83
CA GLU A 103 24.58 -0.10 -14.19
C GLU A 103 24.13 -1.14 -15.23
N SER A 104 24.27 -2.42 -14.90
CA SER A 104 23.81 -3.54 -15.73
C SER A 104 23.68 -4.82 -14.90
N TRP A 105 23.01 -5.81 -15.48
CA TRP A 105 22.89 -7.16 -14.93
C TRP A 105 22.78 -8.19 -16.04
N GLU A 106 23.11 -9.44 -15.70
CA GLU A 106 22.94 -10.59 -16.57
C GLU A 106 22.42 -11.80 -15.79
N THR A 107 21.73 -12.68 -16.50
CA THR A 107 21.15 -13.90 -15.94
C THR A 107 21.75 -15.11 -16.66
N SER A 108 22.08 -16.18 -15.93
CA SER A 108 22.52 -17.44 -16.51
C SER A 108 21.42 -18.08 -17.38
N GLU A 109 21.80 -18.94 -18.32
CA GLU A 109 20.87 -19.62 -19.24
C GLU A 109 19.78 -20.44 -18.53
N ASP A 110 20.08 -20.95 -17.32
CA ASP A 110 19.14 -21.71 -16.49
C ASP A 110 18.27 -20.82 -15.59
N GLY A 111 18.47 -19.48 -15.60
CA GLY A 111 17.74 -18.52 -14.80
C GLY A 111 18.04 -18.55 -13.29
N LEU A 112 19.08 -19.30 -12.86
CA LEU A 112 19.37 -19.51 -11.45
C LEU A 112 20.43 -18.57 -10.87
N THR A 113 21.18 -17.87 -11.70
CA THR A 113 22.26 -16.97 -11.25
C THR A 113 22.08 -15.61 -11.90
N TRP A 114 21.99 -14.60 -11.06
CA TRP A 114 21.93 -13.19 -11.46
C TRP A 114 23.21 -12.49 -11.04
N THR A 115 23.86 -11.80 -11.98
CA THR A 115 25.07 -11.01 -11.74
C THR A 115 24.78 -9.54 -11.98
N PHE A 116 24.94 -8.73 -10.95
CA PHE A 116 24.73 -7.28 -11.00
C PHE A 116 26.08 -6.56 -10.98
N HIS A 117 26.31 -5.65 -11.91
CA HIS A 117 27.51 -4.83 -12.02
C HIS A 117 27.21 -3.45 -11.43
N LEU A 118 27.86 -3.12 -10.31
CA LEU A 118 27.63 -1.88 -9.58
C LEU A 118 28.39 -0.70 -10.22
N ARG A 119 27.83 0.50 -10.08
CA ARG A 119 28.49 1.74 -10.45
C ARG A 119 29.69 1.99 -9.56
N GLU A 120 30.78 2.46 -10.16
CA GLU A 120 31.97 2.88 -9.43
C GLU A 120 31.80 4.31 -8.88
N GLY A 121 32.30 4.53 -7.66
CA GLY A 121 32.42 5.87 -7.06
C GLY A 121 31.13 6.48 -6.55
N VAL A 122 30.04 5.70 -6.42
CA VAL A 122 28.85 6.12 -5.71
C VAL A 122 29.17 6.39 -4.25
N LYS A 123 28.69 7.50 -3.70
CA LYS A 123 28.97 7.89 -2.32
C LYS A 123 27.69 7.88 -1.49
N PHE A 124 27.84 7.40 -0.27
CA PHE A 124 26.86 7.67 0.78
C PHE A 124 26.84 9.15 1.16
N HIS A 125 25.80 9.57 1.87
CA HIS A 125 25.58 10.97 2.27
C HIS A 125 26.68 11.55 3.16
N ASP A 126 27.47 10.71 3.84
CA ASP A 126 28.63 11.07 4.66
C ASP A 126 29.95 11.14 3.87
N GLY A 127 29.95 10.71 2.60
CA GLY A 127 31.07 10.77 1.68
C GLY A 127 31.84 9.47 1.51
N ASP A 128 31.52 8.42 2.26
CA ASP A 128 32.10 7.08 2.07
C ASP A 128 31.66 6.47 0.73
N VAL A 129 32.52 5.69 0.11
CA VAL A 129 32.24 5.05 -1.18
C VAL A 129 31.53 3.72 -0.96
N MET A 130 30.39 3.55 -1.63
CA MET A 130 29.63 2.31 -1.65
C MET A 130 30.38 1.21 -2.42
N ASP A 131 30.32 -0.01 -1.93
CA ASP A 131 30.76 -1.20 -2.63
C ASP A 131 29.77 -2.39 -2.50
N SER A 132 30.12 -3.53 -3.08
CA SER A 132 29.29 -4.74 -3.06
C SER A 132 29.11 -5.34 -1.67
N GLY A 133 30.01 -5.04 -0.72
CA GLY A 133 29.88 -5.44 0.68
C GLY A 133 28.67 -4.80 1.34
N ASP A 134 28.40 -3.51 1.03
CA ASP A 134 27.22 -2.78 1.51
C ASP A 134 25.92 -3.42 1.02
N VAL A 135 25.88 -3.80 -0.26
CA VAL A 135 24.72 -4.47 -0.87
C VAL A 135 24.47 -5.83 -0.21
N VAL A 136 25.51 -6.65 -0.07
CA VAL A 136 25.40 -7.98 0.55
C VAL A 136 24.98 -7.89 2.01
N ALA A 137 25.51 -6.92 2.77
CA ALA A 137 25.12 -6.70 4.17
C ALA A 137 23.64 -6.27 4.28
N SER A 138 23.18 -5.40 3.38
CA SER A 138 21.80 -4.93 3.34
C SER A 138 20.80 -6.06 3.02
N ILE A 139 21.12 -6.90 2.03
CA ILE A 139 20.30 -8.07 1.69
C ILE A 139 20.27 -9.06 2.86
N LYS A 140 21.39 -9.28 3.57
CA LYS A 140 21.43 -10.12 4.75
C LYS A 140 20.59 -9.56 5.91
N LEU A 141 20.56 -8.24 6.07
CA LEU A 141 19.69 -7.60 7.06
C LEU A 141 18.22 -7.84 6.71
N ALA A 142 17.83 -7.64 5.44
CA ALA A 142 16.47 -7.89 4.95
C ALA A 142 16.02 -9.34 5.15
N SER A 143 16.92 -10.32 4.98
CA SER A 143 16.66 -11.76 5.06
C SER A 143 16.86 -12.36 6.46
N ASN A 144 17.23 -11.56 7.47
CA ASN A 144 17.60 -12.07 8.79
C ASN A 144 16.39 -12.66 9.55
N PRO A 145 16.34 -13.98 9.80
CA PRO A 145 15.23 -14.63 10.49
C PRO A 145 15.14 -14.24 11.99
N ASP A 146 16.23 -13.77 12.59
CA ASP A 146 16.30 -13.37 14.01
C ASP A 146 15.86 -11.90 14.23
N SER A 147 15.81 -11.12 13.15
CA SER A 147 15.31 -9.75 13.16
C SER A 147 14.28 -9.61 12.03
N PRO A 148 13.00 -9.89 12.31
CA PRO A 148 12.00 -9.94 11.26
C PRO A 148 11.88 -8.60 10.55
N SER A 149 12.36 -8.57 9.31
CA SER A 149 12.19 -7.49 8.36
C SER A 149 10.86 -7.67 7.63
N ALA A 150 10.18 -6.58 7.34
CA ALA A 150 9.01 -6.60 6.47
C ALA A 150 9.37 -6.95 5.02
N TYR A 151 10.66 -6.89 4.67
CA TYR A 151 11.20 -7.16 3.33
C TYR A 151 11.71 -8.58 3.11
N SER A 152 11.57 -9.47 4.10
CA SER A 152 12.07 -10.85 4.01
C SER A 152 11.42 -11.66 2.87
N SER A 153 10.22 -11.30 2.44
CA SER A 153 9.55 -11.91 1.29
C SER A 153 10.32 -11.71 -0.01
N TYR A 154 10.89 -10.54 -0.22
CA TYR A 154 11.69 -10.21 -1.43
C TYR A 154 13.04 -10.94 -1.51
N THR A 155 13.46 -11.57 -0.44
CA THR A 155 14.70 -12.35 -0.39
C THR A 155 14.46 -13.86 -0.26
N SER A 156 13.19 -14.28 -0.19
CA SER A 156 12.80 -15.67 0.10
C SER A 156 13.25 -16.68 -0.96
N SER A 157 13.46 -16.23 -2.20
CA SER A 157 13.98 -17.05 -3.30
C SER A 157 15.50 -17.15 -3.33
N PHE A 158 16.24 -16.37 -2.52
CA PHE A 158 17.70 -16.28 -2.59
C PHE A 158 18.36 -17.43 -1.82
N GLU A 159 19.09 -18.29 -2.54
CA GLU A 159 19.92 -19.33 -1.95
C GLU A 159 21.23 -18.75 -1.38
N SER A 160 21.87 -17.85 -2.15
CA SER A 160 23.08 -17.15 -1.72
C SER A 160 23.21 -15.78 -2.35
N VAL A 161 23.92 -14.89 -1.63
CA VAL A 161 24.30 -13.56 -2.10
C VAL A 161 25.79 -13.37 -1.84
N GLU A 162 26.57 -13.13 -2.88
CA GLU A 162 28.04 -13.09 -2.84
C GLU A 162 28.55 -11.78 -3.48
N ALA A 163 29.68 -11.29 -2.98
CA ALA A 163 30.44 -10.17 -3.52
C ALA A 163 31.84 -10.68 -3.96
N PRO A 164 32.02 -11.14 -5.20
CA PRO A 164 33.28 -11.64 -5.67
C PRO A 164 34.36 -10.56 -5.79
N ASP A 165 34.00 -9.33 -5.99
CA ASP A 165 34.84 -8.13 -5.99
C ASP A 165 34.00 -6.90 -5.56
N ALA A 166 34.62 -5.72 -5.46
CA ALA A 166 34.01 -4.51 -4.94
C ALA A 166 32.80 -3.98 -5.78
N ASN A 167 32.68 -4.39 -7.04
CA ASN A 167 31.66 -3.84 -7.95
C ASN A 167 30.74 -4.91 -8.53
N THR A 168 30.78 -6.13 -8.00
CA THR A 168 29.96 -7.25 -8.50
C THR A 168 29.17 -7.89 -7.35
N VAL A 169 27.85 -8.06 -7.56
CA VAL A 169 26.98 -8.82 -6.67
C VAL A 169 26.40 -10.00 -7.44
N VAL A 170 26.50 -11.20 -6.88
CA VAL A 170 25.95 -12.43 -7.47
C VAL A 170 24.88 -12.97 -6.55
N ILE A 171 23.66 -13.11 -7.07
CA ILE A 171 22.51 -13.72 -6.37
C ILE A 171 22.21 -15.06 -7.03
N LYS A 172 22.12 -16.13 -6.23
CA LYS A 172 21.68 -17.45 -6.70
C LYS A 172 20.33 -17.81 -6.09
N THR A 173 19.51 -18.50 -6.85
CA THR A 173 18.19 -18.97 -6.46
C THR A 173 18.09 -20.48 -6.67
N GLU A 174 17.22 -21.15 -5.89
CA GLU A 174 16.96 -22.60 -6.08
C GLU A 174 16.13 -22.90 -7.33
N LYS A 175 15.33 -21.92 -7.76
CA LYS A 175 14.48 -21.98 -8.96
C LYS A 175 14.62 -20.66 -9.73
N PRO A 176 14.34 -20.64 -11.05
CA PRO A 176 14.26 -19.38 -11.77
C PRO A 176 13.32 -18.39 -11.06
N ASN A 177 13.71 -17.13 -11.01
CA ASN A 177 12.87 -16.06 -10.42
C ASN A 177 12.62 -14.97 -11.47
N PRO A 178 11.50 -14.98 -12.18
CA PRO A 178 11.15 -13.96 -13.16
C PRO A 178 10.87 -12.58 -12.53
N LEU A 179 10.59 -12.52 -11.22
CA LEU A 179 10.35 -11.29 -10.47
C LEU A 179 11.63 -10.74 -9.79
N MET A 180 12.81 -11.27 -10.10
CA MET A 180 14.08 -10.88 -9.47
C MET A 180 14.31 -9.36 -9.52
N LEU A 181 14.03 -8.71 -10.64
CA LEU A 181 14.23 -7.25 -10.76
C LEU A 181 13.30 -6.46 -9.86
N PHE A 182 12.06 -6.93 -9.69
CA PHE A 182 11.14 -6.37 -8.71
C PHE A 182 11.66 -6.57 -7.29
N ASP A 183 12.06 -7.79 -6.93
CA ASP A 183 12.56 -8.11 -5.60
C ASP A 183 13.75 -7.22 -5.22
N VAL A 184 14.77 -7.14 -6.07
CA VAL A 184 15.97 -6.33 -5.78
C VAL A 184 15.70 -4.82 -5.83
N ALA A 185 14.66 -4.36 -6.54
CA ALA A 185 14.25 -2.96 -6.55
C ALA A 185 13.61 -2.51 -5.22
N GLN A 186 13.15 -3.46 -4.39
CA GLN A 186 12.65 -3.17 -3.04
C GLN A 186 13.77 -3.12 -1.99
N LEU A 187 14.98 -3.61 -2.30
CA LEU A 187 16.06 -3.77 -1.34
C LEU A 187 16.99 -2.56 -1.32
N TYR A 188 16.81 -1.70 -0.33
CA TYR A 188 17.63 -0.49 -0.12
C TYR A 188 19.06 -0.83 0.30
N VAL A 189 20.03 -0.11 -0.23
CA VAL A 189 21.44 -0.28 0.15
C VAL A 189 21.80 0.66 1.31
N LEU A 190 22.21 0.05 2.42
CA LEU A 190 22.74 0.70 3.61
C LEU A 190 24.24 0.49 3.67
N LYS A 191 24.94 1.34 4.42
CA LYS A 191 26.36 1.07 4.75
C LYS A 191 26.49 -0.25 5.51
N GLN A 192 27.48 -1.05 5.17
CA GLN A 192 27.72 -2.37 5.77
C GLN A 192 27.76 -2.29 7.31
N GLU A 193 28.46 -1.31 7.86
CA GLU A 193 28.58 -1.12 9.29
C GLU A 193 27.24 -0.80 9.99
N ILE A 194 26.29 -0.18 9.29
CA ILE A 194 24.93 0.08 9.80
C ILE A 194 24.09 -1.19 9.66
N ALA A 195 24.13 -1.87 8.54
CA ALA A 195 23.38 -3.09 8.29
C ALA A 195 23.80 -4.23 9.25
N GLU A 196 25.08 -4.38 9.55
CA GLU A 196 25.62 -5.44 10.42
C GLU A 196 25.31 -5.22 11.91
N VAL A 197 25.09 -3.97 12.35
CA VAL A 197 24.69 -3.69 13.73
C VAL A 197 23.27 -4.19 14.02
N GLY A 198 22.38 -4.09 13.06
CA GLY A 198 21.13 -4.86 12.92
C GLY A 198 20.04 -4.61 13.96
N THR A 199 20.12 -3.57 14.80
CA THR A 199 18.98 -3.19 15.66
C THR A 199 18.21 -2.04 15.02
N GLU A 200 16.86 -2.10 15.08
CA GLU A 200 15.98 -1.06 14.56
C GLU A 200 16.41 0.35 15.02
N GLU A 201 16.70 0.53 16.32
CA GLU A 201 17.10 1.82 16.90
C GLU A 201 18.39 2.35 16.25
N GLN A 202 19.38 1.49 16.05
CA GLN A 202 20.67 1.91 15.50
C GLN A 202 20.60 2.18 13.99
N VAL A 203 19.78 1.45 13.24
CA VAL A 203 19.53 1.74 11.84
C VAL A 203 18.74 3.05 11.70
N ALA A 204 17.67 3.23 12.50
CA ALA A 204 16.84 4.42 12.47
C ALA A 204 17.59 5.71 12.92
N ASP A 205 18.62 5.58 13.78
CA ASP A 205 19.45 6.72 14.21
C ASP A 205 20.53 7.11 13.18
N ASN A 206 20.82 6.24 12.19
CA ASN A 206 21.84 6.44 11.16
C ASN A 206 21.23 6.50 9.77
N VAL A 207 20.45 7.56 9.51
CA VAL A 207 19.75 7.76 8.23
C VAL A 207 20.73 8.25 7.16
N ILE A 208 21.54 7.31 6.66
CA ILE A 208 22.61 7.56 5.68
C ILE A 208 22.42 6.63 4.48
N GLY A 209 22.01 7.17 3.35
CA GLY A 209 21.83 6.44 2.09
C GLY A 209 22.70 7.04 0.97
N THR A 210 22.46 6.58 -0.25
CA THR A 210 23.12 7.07 -1.47
C THR A 210 22.22 8.03 -2.26
N GLY A 211 20.96 8.21 -1.81
CA GLY A 211 19.88 8.85 -2.56
C GLY A 211 20.07 10.32 -2.88
N ARG A 212 19.14 10.83 -3.68
CA ARG A 212 19.10 12.21 -4.16
C ARG A 212 18.92 13.24 -3.06
N TYR A 213 18.38 12.84 -1.90
CA TYR A 213 18.14 13.72 -0.75
C TYR A 213 18.75 13.15 0.51
N LYS A 214 19.27 14.04 1.33
CA LYS A 214 19.80 13.77 2.68
C LYS A 214 18.72 14.08 3.70
N PHE A 215 18.61 13.23 4.72
CA PHE A 215 17.77 13.47 5.89
C PHE A 215 18.29 14.68 6.67
N VAL A 216 17.41 15.59 7.05
CA VAL A 216 17.72 16.78 7.87
C VAL A 216 17.14 16.62 9.27
N GLU A 217 15.82 16.49 9.38
CA GLU A 217 15.14 16.29 10.66
C GLU A 217 13.79 15.61 10.51
N GLN A 218 13.31 15.01 11.59
CA GLN A 218 11.93 14.55 11.75
C GLN A 218 11.35 15.18 13.01
N VAL A 219 10.24 15.87 12.88
CA VAL A 219 9.37 16.25 13.98
C VAL A 219 8.12 15.39 13.90
N LYS A 220 8.02 14.41 14.79
CA LYS A 220 6.98 13.40 14.76
C LYS A 220 5.58 14.03 14.72
N GLU A 221 4.72 13.50 13.85
CA GLU A 221 3.35 13.98 13.58
C GLU A 221 3.26 15.41 12.99
N ASP A 222 4.39 16.03 12.65
CA ASP A 222 4.42 17.37 12.05
C ASP A 222 5.11 17.38 10.68
N HIS A 223 6.40 16.99 10.60
CA HIS A 223 7.10 16.97 9.31
C HIS A 223 8.39 16.14 9.32
N ILE A 224 8.84 15.83 8.09
CA ILE A 224 10.18 15.34 7.78
C ILE A 224 10.78 16.28 6.74
N ASP A 225 11.98 16.79 7.04
CA ASP A 225 12.73 17.66 6.15
C ASP A 225 13.88 16.90 5.49
N LEU A 226 14.00 17.08 4.18
CA LEU A 226 15.07 16.54 3.37
C LEU A 226 15.76 17.70 2.61
N ALA A 227 17.07 17.60 2.42
CA ALA A 227 17.86 18.51 1.57
C ALA A 227 18.49 17.76 0.39
N ALA A 228 18.60 18.40 -0.76
CA ALA A 228 19.24 17.82 -1.92
C ALA A 228 20.68 17.38 -1.60
N ASN A 229 21.05 16.21 -2.09
CA ASN A 229 22.43 15.73 -2.06
C ASN A 229 23.22 16.36 -3.20
N GLU A 230 23.98 17.42 -2.89
CA GLU A 230 24.78 18.14 -3.90
C GLU A 230 25.94 17.30 -4.47
N ASP A 231 26.33 16.21 -3.77
CA ASP A 231 27.35 15.26 -4.21
C ASP A 231 26.73 13.99 -4.84
N TYR A 232 25.46 14.05 -5.25
CA TYR A 232 24.76 12.91 -5.85
C TYR A 232 25.46 12.47 -7.13
N TRP A 233 25.60 11.17 -7.31
CA TRP A 233 26.31 10.54 -8.45
C TRP A 233 25.63 10.76 -9.81
N GLY A 234 24.33 11.07 -9.82
CA GLY A 234 23.54 11.36 -11.02
C GLY A 234 23.18 12.84 -11.12
N GLU A 235 21.98 13.13 -11.63
CA GLU A 235 21.49 14.51 -11.73
C GLU A 235 21.03 15.03 -10.36
N VAL A 236 21.65 16.13 -9.93
CA VAL A 236 21.29 16.79 -8.66
C VAL A 236 19.89 17.41 -8.77
N PRO A 237 18.98 17.16 -7.80
CA PRO A 237 17.63 17.70 -7.86
C PRO A 237 17.55 19.21 -7.98
N ALA A 238 16.62 19.70 -8.81
CA ALA A 238 16.33 21.13 -8.92
C ALA A 238 15.66 21.67 -7.65
N ILE A 239 14.78 20.88 -7.05
CA ILE A 239 14.15 21.14 -5.74
C ILE A 239 15.19 20.84 -4.66
N LYS A 240 15.62 21.86 -3.92
CA LYS A 240 16.71 21.75 -2.93
C LYS A 240 16.24 21.33 -1.55
N ASN A 241 15.03 21.73 -1.18
CA ASN A 241 14.46 21.48 0.14
C ASN A 241 13.08 20.86 -0.02
N VAL A 242 12.86 19.73 0.64
CA VAL A 242 11.58 19.02 0.60
C VAL A 242 11.09 18.83 2.02
N ARG A 243 9.85 19.24 2.27
CA ARG A 243 9.14 18.98 3.52
C ARG A 243 7.99 18.05 3.26
N PHE A 244 7.98 16.91 3.91
CA PHE A 244 6.86 16.00 3.96
C PHE A 244 6.02 16.26 5.21
N ARG A 245 4.72 16.45 5.05
CA ARG A 245 3.79 16.72 6.16
C ARG A 245 2.75 15.60 6.25
N PRO A 246 2.73 14.80 7.33
CA PRO A 246 1.72 13.80 7.55
C PRO A 246 0.39 14.47 7.96
N ILE A 247 -0.64 14.34 7.13
CA ILE A 247 -1.98 14.85 7.44
C ILE A 247 -2.98 13.72 7.20
N THR A 248 -3.42 13.06 8.27
CA THR A 248 -4.31 11.90 8.20
C THR A 248 -5.74 12.24 7.81
N ASN A 249 -6.22 13.40 8.22
CA ASN A 249 -7.60 13.82 7.96
C ASN A 249 -7.74 14.45 6.55
N GLU A 250 -8.60 13.87 5.70
CA GLU A 250 -8.84 14.32 4.32
C GLU A 250 -9.29 15.78 4.22
N ALA A 251 -10.22 16.21 5.08
CA ALA A 251 -10.71 17.59 5.04
C ALA A 251 -9.61 18.60 5.41
N THR A 252 -8.68 18.21 6.29
CA THR A 252 -7.51 19.00 6.64
C THR A 252 -6.54 19.06 5.46
N ARG A 253 -6.30 17.95 4.74
CA ARG A 253 -5.47 17.97 3.51
C ARG A 253 -6.04 18.95 2.48
N THR A 254 -7.34 18.85 2.21
CA THR A 254 -8.03 19.80 1.31
C THR A 254 -7.89 21.26 1.79
N ALA A 255 -8.07 21.51 3.09
CA ALA A 255 -7.97 22.86 3.65
C ALA A 255 -6.56 23.45 3.51
N THR A 256 -5.49 22.67 3.80
CA THR A 256 -4.11 23.14 3.67
C THR A 256 -3.71 23.44 2.22
N MET A 257 -4.27 22.70 1.25
CA MET A 257 -4.09 23.01 -0.17
C MET A 257 -4.78 24.32 -0.55
N LEU A 258 -6.00 24.55 -0.07
CA LEU A 258 -6.78 25.78 -0.34
C LEU A 258 -6.19 27.03 0.32
N THR A 259 -5.53 26.89 1.48
CA THR A 259 -4.83 28.02 2.15
C THR A 259 -3.47 28.29 1.55
N GLY A 260 -2.94 27.39 0.70
CA GLY A 260 -1.64 27.52 0.08
C GLY A 260 -0.47 27.09 0.96
N ASP A 261 -0.76 26.45 2.13
CA ASP A 261 0.26 25.98 3.08
C ASP A 261 1.08 24.79 2.58
N VAL A 262 0.60 24.12 1.52
CA VAL A 262 1.25 22.98 0.88
C VAL A 262 1.25 23.16 -0.64
N ASP A 263 2.19 22.52 -1.33
CA ASP A 263 2.35 22.61 -2.78
C ASP A 263 1.72 21.45 -3.53
N PHE A 264 1.66 20.30 -2.85
CA PHE A 264 1.13 19.04 -3.40
C PHE A 264 0.49 18.20 -2.31
N THR A 265 -0.64 17.61 -2.61
CA THR A 265 -1.31 16.66 -1.71
C THR A 265 -1.79 15.42 -2.45
N ILE A 266 -1.71 14.27 -1.80
CA ILE A 266 -2.21 12.98 -2.26
C ILE A 266 -3.60 12.70 -1.68
N ASP A 267 -4.28 11.67 -2.22
CA ASP A 267 -5.55 11.14 -1.70
C ASP A 267 -6.61 12.23 -1.53
N VAL A 268 -6.85 12.99 -2.60
CA VAL A 268 -7.94 13.98 -2.64
C VAL A 268 -9.27 13.25 -2.63
N SER A 269 -10.14 13.60 -1.68
CA SER A 269 -11.47 13.00 -1.58
C SER A 269 -12.32 13.28 -2.82
N ALA A 270 -13.06 12.28 -3.30
CA ALA A 270 -13.95 12.40 -4.45
C ALA A 270 -14.93 13.59 -4.35
N ARG A 271 -15.37 13.94 -3.15
CA ARG A 271 -16.26 15.09 -2.90
C ARG A 271 -15.60 16.46 -3.00
N ASP A 272 -14.27 16.53 -2.86
CA ASP A 272 -13.53 17.80 -2.84
C ASP A 272 -12.88 18.12 -4.21
N ILE A 273 -12.88 17.18 -5.14
CA ILE A 273 -12.26 17.33 -6.46
C ILE A 273 -12.77 18.56 -7.21
N ASP A 274 -14.09 18.64 -7.39
CA ASP A 274 -14.71 19.76 -8.14
C ASP A 274 -14.42 21.12 -7.49
N ARG A 275 -14.35 21.15 -6.17
CA ARG A 275 -14.03 22.37 -5.41
C ARG A 275 -12.59 22.78 -5.59
N LEU A 276 -11.65 21.84 -5.53
CA LEU A 276 -10.22 22.13 -5.71
C LEU A 276 -9.94 22.53 -7.15
N ASP A 277 -10.47 21.81 -8.12
CA ASP A 277 -10.28 22.07 -9.55
C ASP A 277 -10.88 23.41 -10.01
N ALA A 278 -11.93 23.88 -9.33
CA ALA A 278 -12.51 25.21 -9.55
C ALA A 278 -11.77 26.35 -8.83
N THR A 279 -10.73 26.05 -8.04
CA THR A 279 -9.96 27.05 -7.27
C THR A 279 -8.79 27.56 -8.10
N GLU A 280 -8.71 28.88 -8.31
CA GLU A 280 -7.61 29.53 -9.04
C GLU A 280 -6.25 29.18 -8.41
N GLY A 281 -5.30 28.75 -9.22
CA GLY A 281 -3.95 28.40 -8.80
C GLY A 281 -3.78 26.94 -8.32
N ILE A 282 -4.83 26.11 -8.42
CA ILE A 282 -4.80 24.69 -8.06
C ILE A 282 -5.35 23.86 -9.23
N SER A 283 -4.69 22.75 -9.53
CA SER A 283 -5.19 21.74 -10.46
C SER A 283 -5.34 20.39 -9.74
N VAL A 284 -6.34 19.60 -10.15
CA VAL A 284 -6.51 18.23 -9.69
C VAL A 284 -6.00 17.27 -10.78
N ILE A 285 -5.17 16.33 -10.38
CA ILE A 285 -4.66 15.28 -11.26
C ILE A 285 -5.31 13.96 -10.84
N LYS A 286 -5.82 13.20 -11.82
CA LYS A 286 -6.33 11.84 -11.66
C LYS A 286 -5.47 10.91 -12.49
N GLN A 287 -4.94 9.87 -11.87
CA GLN A 287 -4.12 8.84 -12.48
C GLN A 287 -4.81 7.48 -12.30
N LYS A 288 -4.76 6.61 -13.31
CA LYS A 288 -5.14 5.20 -13.10
C LYS A 288 -4.27 4.63 -11.99
N GLY A 289 -4.88 4.17 -10.91
CA GLY A 289 -4.20 3.53 -9.80
C GLY A 289 -4.23 2.01 -9.94
N LEU A 290 -3.43 1.34 -9.16
CA LEU A 290 -3.30 -0.12 -9.15
C LEU A 290 -4.16 -0.80 -8.08
N ARG A 291 -4.90 -0.02 -7.28
CA ARG A 291 -5.71 -0.58 -6.20
C ARG A 291 -7.00 -1.14 -6.72
N GLU A 292 -7.10 -2.44 -6.63
CA GLU A 292 -8.29 -3.23 -6.91
C GLU A 292 -9.24 -3.19 -5.73
N ILE A 293 -10.53 -3.02 -5.99
CA ILE A 293 -11.61 -3.21 -5.01
C ILE A 293 -12.51 -4.32 -5.52
N TYR A 294 -12.68 -5.34 -4.71
CA TYR A 294 -13.39 -6.56 -5.10
C TYR A 294 -14.06 -7.23 -3.91
N LEU A 295 -14.94 -8.18 -4.20
CA LEU A 295 -15.61 -9.00 -3.22
C LEU A 295 -15.02 -10.41 -3.25
N ASN A 296 -14.61 -10.90 -2.09
CA ASN A 296 -14.24 -12.29 -1.86
C ASN A 296 -15.44 -13.07 -1.33
N LEU A 297 -15.62 -14.29 -1.84
CA LEU A 297 -16.67 -15.21 -1.44
C LEU A 297 -16.04 -16.49 -0.93
N ASP A 298 -16.44 -16.99 0.23
CA ASP A 298 -15.96 -18.29 0.71
C ASP A 298 -16.42 -19.40 -0.26
N SER A 299 -15.48 -19.94 -1.02
CA SER A 299 -15.76 -20.92 -2.09
C SER A 299 -15.78 -22.36 -1.61
N ARG A 300 -15.44 -22.64 -0.33
CA ARG A 300 -15.35 -23.99 0.22
C ARG A 300 -16.73 -24.63 0.34
N GLU A 301 -16.86 -25.88 -0.08
CA GLU A 301 -18.09 -26.66 0.09
C GLU A 301 -18.36 -26.92 1.59
N ASP A 302 -17.34 -27.36 2.32
CA ASP A 302 -17.37 -27.65 3.76
C ASP A 302 -16.86 -26.44 4.57
N SER A 303 -17.45 -25.25 4.35
CA SER A 303 -17.03 -24.07 5.08
C SER A 303 -17.44 -24.13 6.56
N PRO A 304 -16.51 -23.88 7.50
CA PRO A 304 -16.83 -23.82 8.93
C PRO A 304 -17.75 -22.64 9.28
N LEU A 305 -17.95 -21.70 8.35
CA LEU A 305 -18.81 -20.53 8.51
C LEU A 305 -20.28 -20.83 8.21
N PHE A 306 -20.58 -22.02 7.67
CA PHE A 306 -21.93 -22.52 7.41
C PHE A 306 -22.17 -23.84 8.18
N PRO A 307 -22.16 -23.85 9.52
CA PRO A 307 -22.21 -25.08 10.29
C PRO A 307 -23.54 -25.84 10.07
N GLY A 308 -23.42 -27.07 9.58
CA GLY A 308 -24.56 -27.95 9.31
C GLY A 308 -25.40 -27.59 8.09
N GLN A 309 -24.93 -26.67 7.24
CA GLN A 309 -25.57 -26.25 5.99
C GLN A 309 -24.53 -26.27 4.87
N LYS A 310 -24.99 -26.47 3.64
CA LYS A 310 -24.13 -26.26 2.46
C LYS A 310 -23.86 -24.75 2.32
N ASN A 311 -22.60 -24.39 2.07
CA ASN A 311 -22.25 -23.02 1.71
C ASN A 311 -22.86 -22.68 0.32
N PRO A 312 -23.79 -21.72 0.22
CA PRO A 312 -24.37 -21.35 -1.08
C PRO A 312 -23.33 -20.91 -2.10
N MET A 313 -22.29 -20.19 -1.66
CA MET A 313 -21.25 -19.61 -2.51
C MET A 313 -20.23 -20.63 -3.01
N SER A 314 -20.30 -21.89 -2.54
CA SER A 314 -19.52 -22.99 -3.15
C SER A 314 -20.01 -23.34 -4.56
N ASP A 315 -21.26 -23.01 -4.91
CA ASP A 315 -21.83 -23.23 -6.23
C ASP A 315 -21.47 -22.06 -7.17
N VAL A 316 -20.86 -22.39 -8.31
CA VAL A 316 -20.46 -21.39 -9.31
C VAL A 316 -21.66 -20.58 -9.84
N LYS A 317 -22.85 -21.18 -9.94
CA LYS A 317 -24.07 -20.46 -10.36
C LYS A 317 -24.49 -19.39 -9.35
N VAL A 318 -24.28 -19.65 -8.06
CA VAL A 318 -24.54 -18.65 -7.02
C VAL A 318 -23.56 -17.49 -7.13
N ARG A 319 -22.26 -17.78 -7.32
CA ARG A 319 -21.24 -16.75 -7.51
C ARG A 319 -21.52 -15.91 -8.78
N GLN A 320 -21.89 -16.56 -9.89
CA GLN A 320 -22.32 -15.88 -11.12
C GLN A 320 -23.56 -15.02 -10.88
N ALA A 321 -24.55 -15.52 -10.12
CA ALA A 321 -25.74 -14.74 -9.80
C ALA A 321 -25.39 -13.48 -8.99
N MET A 322 -24.52 -13.59 -7.98
CA MET A 322 -24.05 -12.46 -7.19
C MET A 322 -23.29 -11.44 -8.05
N TYR A 323 -22.45 -11.91 -8.97
CA TYR A 323 -21.74 -11.08 -9.95
C TYR A 323 -22.70 -10.29 -10.84
N LEU A 324 -23.69 -10.97 -11.45
CA LEU A 324 -24.68 -10.34 -12.35
C LEU A 324 -25.66 -9.43 -11.63
N ALA A 325 -25.82 -9.58 -10.32
CA ALA A 325 -26.72 -8.78 -9.51
C ALA A 325 -26.17 -7.40 -9.15
N ILE A 326 -24.87 -7.13 -9.35
CA ILE A 326 -24.20 -5.90 -8.93
C ILE A 326 -23.93 -5.01 -10.15
N ASP A 327 -24.45 -3.78 -10.11
CA ASP A 327 -24.24 -2.74 -11.13
C ASP A 327 -23.03 -1.87 -10.72
N GLU A 328 -21.82 -2.34 -11.07
CA GLU A 328 -20.59 -1.62 -10.72
C GLU A 328 -20.44 -0.31 -11.50
N GLY A 329 -20.95 -0.25 -12.74
CA GLY A 329 -20.93 0.99 -13.52
C GLY A 329 -21.69 2.12 -12.81
N THR A 330 -22.82 1.79 -12.15
CA THR A 330 -23.55 2.74 -11.32
C THR A 330 -22.77 3.09 -10.04
N ILE A 331 -22.06 2.14 -9.42
CA ILE A 331 -21.18 2.40 -8.27
C ILE A 331 -20.05 3.37 -8.68
N ILE A 332 -19.33 3.08 -9.77
CA ILE A 332 -18.27 3.92 -10.31
C ILE A 332 -18.77 5.35 -10.57
N LYS A 333 -19.91 5.46 -11.25
CA LYS A 333 -20.45 6.76 -11.64
C LYS A 333 -20.96 7.59 -10.48
N ASN A 334 -21.74 6.98 -9.57
CA ASN A 334 -22.55 7.73 -8.60
C ASN A 334 -21.91 7.79 -7.20
N ILE A 335 -21.05 6.81 -6.86
CA ILE A 335 -20.39 6.75 -5.55
C ILE A 335 -18.94 7.25 -5.68
N MET A 336 -18.23 6.78 -6.73
CA MET A 336 -16.82 7.13 -6.91
C MET A 336 -16.60 8.48 -7.60
N ASN A 337 -17.64 9.12 -8.14
CA ASN A 337 -17.56 10.44 -8.79
C ASN A 337 -16.40 10.56 -9.81
N GLY A 338 -16.18 9.51 -10.62
CA GLY A 338 -15.10 9.45 -11.60
C GLY A 338 -13.70 9.28 -10.98
N CYS A 339 -13.60 8.78 -9.73
CA CYS A 339 -12.35 8.42 -9.08
C CYS A 339 -12.13 6.90 -9.09
N ALA A 340 -12.72 6.20 -10.04
CA ALA A 340 -12.56 4.78 -10.28
C ALA A 340 -12.74 4.48 -11.77
N TYR A 341 -12.25 3.32 -12.19
CA TYR A 341 -12.47 2.78 -13.53
C TYR A 341 -12.77 1.28 -13.46
N GLU A 342 -13.29 0.73 -14.53
CA GLU A 342 -13.75 -0.67 -14.58
C GLU A 342 -12.61 -1.64 -14.25
N MET A 343 -12.94 -2.65 -13.46
CA MET A 343 -12.10 -3.80 -13.15
C MET A 343 -12.76 -5.04 -13.74
N ASN A 344 -12.18 -5.61 -14.78
CA ASN A 344 -12.69 -6.81 -15.44
C ASN A 344 -11.80 -8.04 -15.22
N SER A 345 -10.60 -7.82 -14.75
CA SER A 345 -9.58 -8.79 -14.37
C SER A 345 -8.81 -8.27 -13.16
N VAL A 346 -8.17 -9.14 -12.38
CA VAL A 346 -7.20 -8.75 -11.35
C VAL A 346 -5.88 -8.26 -11.96
N VAL A 347 -5.61 -8.56 -13.23
CA VAL A 347 -4.39 -8.12 -13.91
C VAL A 347 -4.62 -6.75 -14.52
N PRO A 348 -3.93 -5.67 -14.09
CA PRO A 348 -4.05 -4.33 -14.66
C PRO A 348 -3.59 -4.24 -16.12
N GLU A 349 -4.07 -3.23 -16.85
CA GLU A 349 -3.87 -3.06 -18.31
C GLU A 349 -2.40 -3.08 -18.76
N ASP A 350 -1.49 -2.57 -17.96
CA ASP A 350 -0.07 -2.44 -18.34
C ASP A 350 0.82 -3.58 -17.80
N TYR A 351 0.22 -4.64 -17.22
CA TYR A 351 0.94 -5.75 -16.60
C TYR A 351 1.16 -6.92 -17.56
N VAL A 352 2.27 -7.65 -17.35
CA VAL A 352 2.49 -8.96 -17.99
C VAL A 352 1.30 -9.87 -17.67
N GLY A 353 0.70 -10.44 -18.71
CA GLY A 353 -0.48 -11.31 -18.55
C GLY A 353 -1.83 -10.61 -18.68
N TYR A 354 -1.85 -9.28 -18.84
CA TYR A 354 -3.11 -8.59 -19.12
C TYR A 354 -3.78 -9.08 -20.42
N THR A 355 -5.09 -9.24 -20.35
CA THR A 355 -5.94 -9.45 -21.53
C THR A 355 -7.16 -8.55 -21.45
N GLU A 356 -7.55 -7.97 -22.58
CA GLU A 356 -8.79 -7.20 -22.65
C GLU A 356 -10.01 -8.10 -22.40
N VAL A 357 -10.79 -7.78 -21.39
CA VAL A 357 -11.96 -8.54 -20.97
C VAL A 357 -13.17 -7.62 -20.93
N THR A 358 -14.27 -8.07 -21.54
CA THR A 358 -15.55 -7.39 -21.41
C THR A 358 -16.34 -8.01 -20.26
N ARG A 359 -16.77 -7.20 -19.33
CA ARG A 359 -17.63 -7.61 -18.21
C ARG A 359 -19.01 -8.07 -18.72
N GLU A 360 -19.56 -9.13 -18.14
CA GLU A 360 -20.97 -9.46 -18.34
C GLU A 360 -21.84 -8.34 -17.74
N ALA A 361 -22.85 -7.93 -18.51
CA ALA A 361 -23.72 -6.82 -18.10
C ALA A 361 -24.53 -7.17 -16.85
N TYR A 362 -24.82 -6.16 -16.02
CA TYR A 362 -25.76 -6.24 -14.91
C TYR A 362 -27.10 -6.82 -15.38
N ASP A 363 -27.50 -7.97 -14.83
CA ASP A 363 -28.74 -8.68 -15.18
C ASP A 363 -29.36 -9.36 -13.94
N PRO A 364 -30.15 -8.61 -13.15
CA PRO A 364 -30.76 -9.14 -11.93
C PRO A 364 -31.81 -10.23 -12.20
N GLU A 365 -32.40 -10.29 -13.39
CA GLU A 365 -33.38 -11.33 -13.72
C GLU A 365 -32.68 -12.66 -14.02
N LYS A 366 -31.55 -12.65 -14.73
CA LYS A 366 -30.71 -13.82 -14.91
C LYS A 366 -30.10 -14.27 -13.58
N ALA A 367 -29.72 -13.34 -12.71
CA ALA A 367 -29.25 -13.65 -11.36
C ALA A 367 -30.29 -14.44 -10.54
N LYS A 368 -31.55 -14.00 -10.54
CA LYS A 368 -32.66 -14.75 -9.87
C LYS A 368 -32.86 -16.14 -10.46
N GLN A 369 -32.76 -16.27 -11.79
CA GLN A 369 -32.88 -17.56 -12.46
C GLN A 369 -31.75 -18.51 -12.01
N LEU A 370 -30.50 -18.04 -11.99
CA LEU A 370 -29.35 -18.83 -11.55
C LEU A 370 -29.45 -19.25 -10.09
N LEU A 371 -29.94 -18.36 -9.20
CA LEU A 371 -30.20 -18.70 -7.81
C LEU A 371 -31.26 -19.80 -7.68
N ALA A 372 -32.33 -19.72 -8.44
CA ALA A 372 -33.37 -20.75 -8.45
C ALA A 372 -32.83 -22.11 -8.98
N GLU A 373 -32.03 -22.09 -10.04
CA GLU A 373 -31.36 -23.29 -10.58
C GLU A 373 -30.38 -23.91 -9.57
N ALA A 374 -29.71 -23.09 -8.75
CA ALA A 374 -28.80 -23.55 -7.69
C ALA A 374 -29.55 -24.04 -6.42
N GLY A 375 -30.91 -23.93 -6.41
CA GLY A 375 -31.73 -24.40 -5.28
C GLY A 375 -32.06 -23.29 -4.26
N TYR A 376 -31.85 -22.02 -4.60
CA TYR A 376 -32.12 -20.86 -3.74
C TYR A 376 -33.15 -19.91 -4.38
N PRO A 377 -34.38 -20.37 -4.73
CA PRO A 377 -35.37 -19.52 -5.42
C PRO A 377 -35.84 -18.34 -4.57
N ASP A 378 -35.77 -18.45 -3.23
CA ASP A 378 -36.11 -17.41 -2.27
C ASP A 378 -34.86 -16.66 -1.74
N GLY A 379 -33.69 -16.93 -2.33
CA GLY A 379 -32.41 -16.40 -1.87
C GLY A 379 -31.87 -17.06 -0.60
N PHE A 380 -30.98 -16.37 0.06
CA PHE A 380 -30.35 -16.80 1.33
C PHE A 380 -29.83 -15.57 2.09
N GLU A 381 -29.32 -15.79 3.29
CA GLU A 381 -28.76 -14.71 4.14
C GLU A 381 -27.23 -14.85 4.24
N VAL A 382 -26.51 -13.73 4.09
CA VAL A 382 -25.06 -13.62 4.27
C VAL A 382 -24.69 -12.38 5.06
N THR A 383 -23.50 -12.39 5.65
CA THR A 383 -22.88 -11.17 6.22
C THR A 383 -21.81 -10.68 5.25
N LEU A 384 -21.90 -9.39 4.87
CA LEU A 384 -20.83 -8.69 4.15
C LEU A 384 -19.98 -7.92 5.17
N ASP A 385 -18.75 -8.37 5.32
CA ASP A 385 -17.75 -7.69 6.13
C ASP A 385 -16.99 -6.68 5.27
N ALA A 386 -16.87 -5.43 5.73
CA ALA A 386 -16.16 -4.39 5.00
C ALA A 386 -15.52 -3.38 5.96
N PRO A 387 -14.41 -2.71 5.55
CA PRO A 387 -13.91 -1.56 6.28
C PRO A 387 -14.82 -0.34 6.06
N ASN A 388 -14.65 0.70 6.88
CA ASN A 388 -15.36 1.98 6.74
C ASN A 388 -14.43 3.20 6.81
N ASP A 389 -13.11 2.98 6.78
CA ASP A 389 -12.09 4.03 6.85
C ASP A 389 -10.77 3.64 6.11
N ARG A 390 -10.87 2.74 5.12
CA ARG A 390 -9.70 2.21 4.42
C ARG A 390 -9.63 2.58 2.94
N TYR A 391 -10.75 2.43 2.24
CA TYR A 391 -10.88 2.65 0.79
C TYR A 391 -11.78 3.85 0.52
N MET A 392 -11.63 4.46 -0.64
CA MET A 392 -12.47 5.59 -1.02
C MET A 392 -13.95 5.17 -1.04
N ASN A 393 -14.77 5.81 -0.19
CA ASN A 393 -16.22 5.57 -0.07
C ASN A 393 -16.60 4.11 0.24
N ASP A 394 -15.77 3.36 0.95
CA ASP A 394 -15.95 1.93 1.23
C ASP A 394 -17.29 1.59 1.90
N GLU A 395 -17.74 2.37 2.88
CA GLU A 395 -19.05 2.18 3.50
C GLU A 395 -20.20 2.30 2.49
N GLN A 396 -20.16 3.33 1.62
CA GLN A 396 -21.20 3.57 0.61
C GLN A 396 -21.22 2.47 -0.46
N ILE A 397 -20.05 1.96 -0.83
CA ILE A 397 -19.93 0.84 -1.77
C ILE A 397 -20.54 -0.42 -1.16
N ALA A 398 -20.18 -0.76 0.09
CA ALA A 398 -20.74 -1.92 0.79
C ALA A 398 -22.26 -1.84 0.92
N GLN A 399 -22.80 -0.65 1.23
CA GLN A 399 -24.26 -0.41 1.28
C GLN A 399 -24.91 -0.59 -0.10
N ALA A 400 -24.29 -0.13 -1.18
CA ALA A 400 -24.79 -0.31 -2.53
C ALA A 400 -24.80 -1.79 -2.94
N VAL A 401 -23.71 -2.52 -2.68
CA VAL A 401 -23.60 -3.96 -2.92
C VAL A 401 -24.71 -4.72 -2.21
N ALA A 402 -24.93 -4.45 -0.91
CA ALA A 402 -26.02 -5.04 -0.15
C ALA A 402 -27.40 -4.77 -0.80
N GLY A 403 -27.66 -3.52 -1.19
CA GLY A 403 -28.92 -3.14 -1.84
C GLY A 403 -29.12 -3.78 -3.21
N TYR A 404 -28.06 -4.07 -3.97
CA TYR A 404 -28.15 -4.81 -5.23
C TYR A 404 -28.47 -6.29 -4.99
N LEU A 405 -27.82 -6.94 -4.06
CA LEU A 405 -28.03 -8.35 -3.73
C LEU A 405 -29.44 -8.60 -3.14
N GLU A 406 -29.97 -7.66 -2.35
CA GLU A 406 -31.33 -7.74 -1.83
C GLU A 406 -32.40 -7.76 -2.95
N LYS A 407 -32.19 -7.09 -4.08
CA LYS A 407 -33.11 -7.10 -5.22
C LYS A 407 -33.28 -8.49 -5.86
N VAL A 408 -32.31 -9.37 -5.66
CA VAL A 408 -32.35 -10.74 -6.18
C VAL A 408 -32.66 -11.78 -5.08
N GLY A 409 -33.01 -11.36 -3.85
CA GLY A 409 -33.41 -12.21 -2.76
C GLY A 409 -32.28 -12.58 -1.79
N ILE A 410 -31.05 -12.13 -2.01
CA ILE A 410 -29.96 -12.37 -1.07
C ILE A 410 -30.00 -11.29 0.01
N LYS A 411 -30.34 -11.68 1.24
CA LYS A 411 -30.36 -10.78 2.38
C LYS A 411 -28.94 -10.58 2.90
N VAL A 412 -28.49 -9.32 2.93
CA VAL A 412 -27.14 -8.97 3.35
C VAL A 412 -27.15 -8.25 4.70
N ASN A 413 -26.47 -8.82 5.69
CA ASN A 413 -26.17 -8.15 6.95
C ASN A 413 -24.82 -7.43 6.80
N LEU A 414 -24.81 -6.11 6.88
CA LEU A 414 -23.57 -5.33 6.83
C LEU A 414 -22.85 -5.36 8.17
N ASN A 415 -21.58 -5.72 8.15
CA ASN A 415 -20.67 -5.62 9.29
C ASN A 415 -19.51 -4.69 8.93
N LEU A 416 -19.70 -3.40 9.18
CA LEU A 416 -18.74 -2.34 8.89
C LEU A 416 -17.82 -2.13 10.09
N MET A 417 -16.52 -2.05 9.87
CA MET A 417 -15.55 -1.90 10.95
C MET A 417 -14.34 -1.04 10.56
N PRO A 418 -13.69 -0.38 11.51
CA PRO A 418 -12.44 0.34 11.26
C PRO A 418 -11.34 -0.60 10.70
N LYS A 419 -10.46 -0.07 9.83
CA LYS A 419 -9.42 -0.83 9.11
C LYS A 419 -8.60 -1.76 10.02
N ALA A 420 -8.19 -1.31 11.19
CA ALA A 420 -7.39 -2.10 12.11
C ALA A 420 -8.12 -3.36 12.60
N ASN A 421 -9.43 -3.22 12.89
CA ASN A 421 -10.28 -4.33 13.29
C ASN A 421 -10.56 -5.25 12.10
N PHE A 422 -10.84 -4.67 10.93
CA PHE A 422 -11.12 -5.41 9.70
C PHE A 422 -9.95 -6.32 9.32
N PHE A 423 -8.74 -5.80 9.17
CA PHE A 423 -7.58 -6.61 8.80
C PHE A 423 -7.20 -7.65 9.86
N SER A 424 -7.44 -7.36 11.13
CA SER A 424 -7.27 -8.35 12.20
C SER A 424 -8.31 -9.48 12.09
N TYR A 425 -9.54 -9.15 11.68
CA TYR A 425 -10.67 -10.09 11.56
C TYR A 425 -10.55 -11.02 10.35
N ILE A 426 -10.04 -10.52 9.21
CA ILE A 426 -9.94 -11.25 7.94
C ILE A 426 -8.57 -11.90 7.71
N LYS A 427 -7.71 -12.02 8.74
CA LYS A 427 -6.44 -12.75 8.58
C LYS A 427 -6.69 -14.14 8.01
N PRO A 428 -5.95 -14.58 6.98
CA PRO A 428 -6.27 -15.82 6.24
C PRO A 428 -6.46 -17.06 7.12
N LEU A 429 -5.65 -17.19 8.16
CA LEU A 429 -5.69 -18.33 9.09
C LEU A 429 -6.92 -18.40 9.98
N GLU A 430 -7.47 -17.23 10.29
CA GLU A 430 -8.56 -17.05 11.22
C GLU A 430 -9.78 -16.47 10.52
N ASN A 431 -9.79 -16.52 9.17
CA ASN A 431 -10.85 -15.90 8.39
C ASN A 431 -12.24 -16.29 8.91
N LYS A 432 -12.92 -15.30 9.48
CA LYS A 432 -14.27 -15.43 10.03
C LYS A 432 -15.32 -14.84 9.08
N SER A 433 -14.88 -14.37 7.93
CA SER A 433 -15.74 -13.75 6.94
C SER A 433 -16.13 -14.74 5.85
N MET A 434 -17.41 -14.89 5.61
CA MET A 434 -17.94 -15.70 4.51
C MET A 434 -18.07 -14.90 3.20
N PHE A 435 -18.15 -13.59 3.31
CA PHE A 435 -18.30 -12.66 2.19
C PHE A 435 -17.74 -11.31 2.62
N LEU A 436 -16.76 -10.81 1.91
CA LEU A 436 -16.07 -9.57 2.31
C LEU A 436 -15.73 -8.68 1.12
N MET A 437 -15.73 -7.38 1.36
CA MET A 437 -15.20 -6.37 0.45
C MET A 437 -13.80 -5.98 0.91
N THR A 438 -12.83 -6.06 0.02
CA THR A 438 -11.45 -5.71 0.29
C THR A 438 -10.80 -5.12 -0.95
N GLY A 439 -9.58 -4.63 -0.81
CA GLY A 439 -8.73 -4.19 -1.92
C GLY A 439 -7.33 -4.73 -1.78
N TRP A 440 -6.68 -4.91 -2.91
CA TRP A 440 -5.28 -5.24 -3.03
C TRP A 440 -4.60 -4.28 -4.02
N SER A 441 -3.32 -4.20 -4.00
CA SER A 441 -2.52 -3.55 -5.04
C SER A 441 -1.16 -4.19 -5.05
N ASP A 442 -0.69 -4.49 -6.22
CA ASP A 442 0.64 -5.02 -6.47
C ASP A 442 1.40 -4.03 -7.36
N ALA A 443 2.68 -3.88 -7.14
CA ALA A 443 3.52 -2.96 -7.88
C ALA A 443 4.63 -3.69 -8.67
N SER A 444 4.49 -5.01 -8.88
CA SER A 444 5.49 -5.80 -9.60
C SER A 444 5.54 -5.49 -11.12
N GLY A 445 4.43 -5.01 -11.68
CA GLY A 445 4.25 -4.91 -13.13
C GLY A 445 3.96 -6.25 -13.81
N ASP A 446 3.70 -7.30 -13.01
CA ASP A 446 3.46 -8.66 -13.50
C ASP A 446 2.22 -9.27 -12.83
N GLY A 447 1.32 -9.82 -13.63
CA GLY A 447 0.12 -10.48 -13.13
C GLY A 447 0.39 -11.78 -12.36
N LEU A 448 1.62 -12.32 -12.43
CA LEU A 448 2.00 -13.54 -11.72
C LEU A 448 1.84 -13.39 -10.21
N SER A 449 2.31 -12.27 -9.63
CA SER A 449 2.19 -11.99 -8.19
C SER A 449 0.73 -11.88 -7.76
N LEU A 450 -0.11 -11.22 -8.57
CA LEU A 450 -1.55 -11.12 -8.31
C LEU A 450 -2.25 -12.49 -8.33
N MET A 451 -1.93 -13.32 -9.35
CA MET A 451 -2.48 -14.68 -9.45
C MET A 451 -2.05 -15.55 -8.26
N HIS A 452 -0.79 -15.46 -7.87
CA HIS A 452 -0.26 -16.21 -6.73
C HIS A 452 -0.89 -15.77 -5.41
N ASP A 453 -0.95 -14.48 -5.15
CA ASP A 453 -1.42 -13.97 -3.86
C ASP A 453 -2.92 -14.10 -3.68
N MET A 454 -3.69 -13.83 -4.74
CA MET A 454 -5.15 -13.71 -4.65
C MET A 454 -5.89 -14.98 -5.03
N LEU A 455 -5.35 -15.79 -5.95
CA LEU A 455 -6.10 -16.86 -6.62
C LEU A 455 -5.46 -18.24 -6.54
N TYR A 456 -4.17 -18.34 -6.16
CA TYR A 456 -3.56 -19.64 -5.83
C TYR A 456 -4.21 -20.25 -4.59
N THR A 457 -4.34 -21.57 -4.56
CA THR A 457 -4.86 -22.30 -3.40
C THR A 457 -4.06 -21.94 -2.15
N TYR A 458 -4.76 -21.48 -1.10
CA TYR A 458 -4.12 -21.06 0.14
C TYR A 458 -3.37 -22.20 0.84
N ASP A 459 -2.08 -22.04 1.02
CA ASP A 459 -1.20 -22.90 1.81
C ASP A 459 -0.21 -22.04 2.61
N ARG A 460 -0.41 -22.00 3.92
CA ARG A 460 0.44 -21.22 4.81
C ARG A 460 1.89 -21.69 4.85
N GLU A 461 2.10 -23.01 4.85
CA GLU A 461 3.44 -23.58 5.00
C GLU A 461 4.28 -23.33 3.74
N ALA A 462 3.63 -23.38 2.58
CA ALA A 462 4.23 -23.06 1.30
C ALA A 462 4.29 -21.55 1.01
N GLY A 463 3.55 -20.69 1.76
CA GLY A 463 3.47 -19.27 1.52
C GLY A 463 2.52 -18.86 0.39
N ASN A 464 1.69 -19.76 -0.11
CA ASN A 464 0.81 -19.57 -1.25
C ASN A 464 -0.53 -18.93 -0.85
N GLY A 465 -1.12 -18.13 -1.75
CA GLY A 465 -2.47 -17.61 -1.60
C GLY A 465 -2.64 -16.64 -0.42
N GLY A 466 -1.63 -15.85 -0.09
CA GLY A 466 -1.57 -15.02 1.12
C GLY A 466 -2.74 -14.05 1.29
N VAL A 467 -3.39 -13.63 0.21
CA VAL A 467 -4.60 -12.79 0.21
C VAL A 467 -5.83 -13.46 -0.38
N ASN A 468 -5.76 -14.76 -0.67
CA ASN A 468 -6.92 -15.57 -1.09
C ASN A 468 -7.86 -15.83 0.10
N ARG A 469 -8.58 -14.78 0.52
CA ARG A 469 -9.48 -14.82 1.68
C ARG A 469 -10.80 -15.56 1.40
N GLY A 470 -11.13 -15.76 0.13
CA GLY A 470 -12.27 -16.56 -0.33
C GLY A 470 -12.02 -18.06 -0.35
N HIS A 471 -10.79 -18.49 -0.06
CA HIS A 471 -10.36 -19.89 -0.15
C HIS A 471 -10.71 -20.53 -1.50
N TYR A 472 -10.64 -19.74 -2.58
CA TYR A 472 -10.73 -20.30 -3.92
C TYR A 472 -9.63 -21.32 -4.14
N SER A 473 -9.94 -22.42 -4.83
CA SER A 473 -8.99 -23.47 -5.14
C SER A 473 -9.33 -24.12 -6.46
N ASN A 474 -8.37 -24.09 -7.39
CA ASN A 474 -8.47 -24.73 -8.68
C ASN A 474 -7.10 -25.24 -9.12
N ALA A 475 -6.94 -26.54 -9.21
CA ALA A 475 -5.67 -27.18 -9.52
C ALA A 475 -5.11 -26.81 -10.91
N GLN A 476 -5.94 -26.33 -11.86
CA GLN A 476 -5.46 -25.84 -13.16
C GLN A 476 -4.85 -24.45 -13.01
N VAL A 477 -5.47 -23.57 -12.21
CA VAL A 477 -4.92 -22.26 -11.89
C VAL A 477 -3.59 -22.43 -11.17
N ASP A 478 -3.52 -23.25 -10.12
CA ASP A 478 -2.29 -23.52 -9.38
C ASP A 478 -1.17 -24.02 -10.31
N ALA A 479 -1.47 -24.98 -11.18
CA ALA A 479 -0.49 -25.53 -12.12
C ALA A 479 0.02 -24.53 -13.17
N LEU A 480 -0.82 -23.58 -13.61
CA LEU A 480 -0.43 -22.51 -14.53
C LEU A 480 0.46 -21.47 -13.82
N VAL A 481 0.12 -21.12 -12.58
CA VAL A 481 0.91 -20.22 -11.75
C VAL A 481 2.28 -20.83 -11.42
N ASP A 482 2.34 -22.13 -11.07
CA ASP A 482 3.59 -22.86 -10.85
C ASP A 482 4.50 -22.84 -12.09
N GLN A 483 3.93 -23.00 -13.29
CA GLN A 483 4.68 -22.91 -14.54
C GLN A 483 5.17 -21.48 -14.80
N ALA A 484 4.32 -20.48 -14.54
CA ALA A 484 4.67 -19.08 -14.72
C ALA A 484 5.82 -18.65 -13.80
N PHE A 485 5.92 -19.18 -12.58
CA PHE A 485 7.05 -18.92 -11.66
C PHE A 485 8.42 -19.40 -12.18
N THR A 486 8.42 -20.27 -13.17
CA THR A 486 9.69 -20.78 -13.74
C THR A 486 9.93 -20.29 -15.17
N GLU A 487 9.01 -19.50 -15.74
CA GLU A 487 9.12 -18.99 -17.10
C GLU A 487 9.74 -17.59 -17.12
N MET A 488 10.95 -17.49 -17.66
CA MET A 488 11.72 -16.24 -17.73
C MET A 488 11.33 -15.34 -18.92
N ASP A 489 10.65 -15.88 -19.93
CA ASP A 489 10.18 -15.12 -21.08
C ASP A 489 8.83 -14.45 -20.72
N ASP A 490 8.80 -13.13 -20.68
CA ASP A 490 7.63 -12.33 -20.27
C ASP A 490 6.38 -12.65 -21.12
N THR A 491 6.55 -12.92 -22.43
CA THR A 491 5.43 -13.22 -23.31
C THR A 491 4.78 -14.56 -22.95
N LYS A 492 5.60 -15.60 -22.76
CA LYS A 492 5.09 -16.93 -22.41
C LYS A 492 4.53 -16.95 -20.99
N ARG A 493 5.19 -16.25 -20.06
CA ARG A 493 4.68 -16.07 -18.70
C ARG A 493 3.34 -15.37 -18.71
N GLY A 494 3.22 -14.31 -19.52
CA GLY A 494 1.96 -13.59 -19.72
C GLY A 494 0.85 -14.47 -20.26
N GLU A 495 1.13 -15.40 -21.20
CA GLU A 495 0.15 -16.37 -21.71
C GLU A 495 -0.35 -17.32 -20.60
N LEU A 496 0.53 -17.77 -19.71
CA LEU A 496 0.17 -18.64 -18.57
C LEU A 496 -0.69 -17.88 -17.54
N VAL A 497 -0.31 -16.66 -17.23
CA VAL A 497 -1.06 -15.76 -16.34
C VAL A 497 -2.45 -15.46 -16.89
N ALA A 498 -2.54 -15.12 -18.19
CA ALA A 498 -3.80 -14.83 -18.86
C ALA A 498 -4.78 -16.02 -18.87
N GLU A 499 -4.28 -17.24 -19.08
CA GLU A 499 -5.14 -18.43 -19.04
C GLU A 499 -5.57 -18.77 -17.61
N ALA A 500 -4.70 -18.56 -16.61
CA ALA A 500 -5.04 -18.73 -15.20
C ALA A 500 -6.13 -17.73 -14.75
N ASP A 501 -5.98 -16.45 -15.10
CA ASP A 501 -6.98 -15.39 -14.82
C ASP A 501 -8.32 -15.71 -15.49
N LYS A 502 -8.30 -16.16 -16.74
CA LYS A 502 -9.51 -16.54 -17.46
C LYS A 502 -10.27 -17.66 -16.73
N ILE A 503 -9.58 -18.72 -16.30
CA ILE A 503 -10.19 -19.83 -15.54
C ILE A 503 -10.82 -19.30 -14.25
N ALA A 504 -10.08 -18.49 -13.48
CA ALA A 504 -10.57 -17.92 -12.23
C ALA A 504 -11.81 -17.03 -12.42
N ARG A 505 -11.85 -16.25 -13.50
CA ARG A 505 -13.03 -15.43 -13.86
C ARG A 505 -14.23 -16.29 -14.28
N GLU A 506 -14.02 -17.36 -15.07
CA GLU A 506 -15.06 -18.30 -15.46
C GLU A 506 -15.64 -19.05 -14.26
N ASP A 507 -14.83 -19.27 -13.21
CA ASP A 507 -15.24 -19.81 -11.91
C ASP A 507 -15.89 -18.77 -10.98
N TYR A 508 -15.91 -17.48 -11.36
CA TYR A 508 -16.35 -16.38 -10.51
C TYR A 508 -15.67 -16.45 -9.13
N ALA A 509 -14.35 -16.65 -9.13
CA ALA A 509 -13.54 -16.78 -7.92
C ALA A 509 -13.62 -15.54 -7.01
N TYR A 510 -13.86 -14.40 -7.59
CA TYR A 510 -14.07 -13.09 -6.96
C TYR A 510 -15.10 -12.29 -7.77
N ILE A 511 -15.65 -11.22 -7.19
CA ILE A 511 -16.49 -10.26 -7.91
C ILE A 511 -15.71 -8.94 -8.00
N PRO A 512 -15.21 -8.56 -9.18
CA PRO A 512 -14.53 -7.29 -9.37
C PRO A 512 -15.53 -6.13 -9.23
N LEU A 513 -15.13 -5.06 -8.56
CA LEU A 513 -15.92 -3.83 -8.47
C LEU A 513 -15.27 -2.72 -9.30
N HIS A 514 -14.06 -2.30 -8.99
CA HIS A 514 -13.35 -1.25 -9.73
C HIS A 514 -11.87 -1.20 -9.32
N PHE A 515 -11.07 -0.54 -10.14
CA PHE A 515 -9.79 0.03 -9.74
C PHE A 515 -10.01 1.45 -9.22
N GLU A 516 -9.37 1.83 -8.12
CA GLU A 516 -9.33 3.22 -7.65
C GLU A 516 -8.45 4.07 -8.59
N GLN A 517 -8.83 5.32 -8.82
CA GLN A 517 -7.91 6.32 -9.35
C GLN A 517 -7.15 6.98 -8.21
N ASP A 518 -5.86 7.15 -8.39
CA ASP A 518 -5.07 8.00 -7.53
C ASP A 518 -5.38 9.47 -7.83
N THR A 519 -5.60 10.24 -6.79
CA THR A 519 -6.05 11.63 -6.88
C THR A 519 -5.10 12.55 -6.16
N TYR A 520 -4.68 13.61 -6.84
CA TYR A 520 -3.73 14.59 -6.34
C TYR A 520 -4.25 16.00 -6.55
N ALA A 521 -3.83 16.94 -5.68
CA ALA A 521 -3.96 18.36 -5.98
C ALA A 521 -2.58 19.02 -5.93
N ILE A 522 -2.33 19.93 -6.87
CA ILE A 522 -1.04 20.56 -7.13
C ILE A 522 -1.21 22.06 -7.37
N LYS A 523 -0.29 22.88 -6.89
CA LYS A 523 -0.22 24.29 -7.29
C LYS A 523 0.08 24.42 -8.78
N ASP A 524 -0.62 25.30 -9.47
CA ASP A 524 -0.45 25.54 -10.92
C ASP A 524 0.95 26.06 -11.31
N THR A 525 1.74 26.48 -10.34
CA THR A 525 3.14 26.89 -10.54
C THR A 525 4.10 25.71 -10.74
N LEU A 526 3.64 24.50 -10.53
CA LEU A 526 4.43 23.26 -10.61
C LEU A 526 4.03 22.40 -11.81
N ASN A 527 4.99 21.65 -12.34
CA ASN A 527 4.78 20.52 -13.22
C ASN A 527 5.07 19.24 -12.44
N TYR A 528 4.24 18.23 -12.62
CA TYR A 528 4.42 16.88 -12.10
C TYR A 528 3.59 15.90 -12.91
N THR A 529 4.12 14.70 -13.15
CA THR A 529 3.41 13.57 -13.76
C THR A 529 3.38 12.42 -12.76
N PRO A 530 2.22 11.97 -12.29
CA PRO A 530 2.13 10.87 -11.34
C PRO A 530 2.67 9.56 -11.93
N ARG A 531 3.21 8.73 -11.06
CA ARG A 531 3.68 7.38 -11.35
C ARG A 531 2.57 6.35 -11.10
N MET A 532 2.61 5.22 -11.79
CA MET A 532 1.62 4.16 -11.61
C MET A 532 1.68 3.52 -10.21
N ASN A 533 2.87 3.44 -9.60
CA ASN A 533 3.05 2.89 -8.25
C ASN A 533 2.67 3.87 -7.12
N LYS A 534 2.12 5.05 -7.46
CA LYS A 534 1.66 6.07 -6.52
C LYS A 534 2.75 6.81 -5.73
N TYR A 535 4.01 6.35 -5.78
CA TYR A 535 5.09 7.07 -5.11
C TYR A 535 5.34 8.43 -5.75
N VAL A 536 5.58 9.43 -4.91
CA VAL A 536 5.78 10.82 -5.30
C VAL A 536 7.24 11.19 -5.12
N TYR A 537 7.96 11.39 -6.20
CA TYR A 537 9.38 11.72 -6.16
C TYR A 537 9.61 13.23 -6.31
N ALA A 538 10.18 13.85 -5.29
CA ALA A 538 10.40 15.30 -5.25
C ALA A 538 11.27 15.82 -6.40
N TRP A 539 12.18 15.01 -6.93
CA TRP A 539 13.02 15.37 -8.08
C TRP A 539 12.29 15.33 -9.44
N GLU A 540 11.07 14.79 -9.49
CA GLU A 540 10.23 14.82 -10.70
C GLU A 540 9.37 16.08 -10.80
N PHE A 541 9.40 16.94 -9.76
CA PHE A 541 8.75 18.24 -9.80
C PHE A 541 9.66 19.30 -10.44
N SER A 542 9.03 20.20 -11.17
CA SER A 542 9.69 21.41 -11.65
C SER A 542 8.76 22.62 -11.55
N TYR A 543 9.32 23.78 -11.30
CA TYR A 543 8.58 25.04 -11.38
C TYR A 543 8.39 25.45 -12.85
N LYS A 544 7.21 26.02 -13.15
CA LYS A 544 6.86 26.57 -14.49
C LYS A 544 7.57 27.87 -14.77
#